data_baf28e19484ac3e922467cf18c674736
#
_entry.id   baf28e19484ac3e922467cf18c674736
#
_cell.length_a   1.000
_cell.length_b   1.000
_cell.length_c   1.000
_cell.angle_alpha   90.00
_cell.angle_beta   90.00
_cell.angle_gamma   90.00
#
_symmetry.space_group_name_H-M   'P 1'
#
loop_
_entity.id
_entity.type
_entity.pdbx_description
1 polymer ?
#
loop_
_entity_poly.entity_id
_entity_poly.type
_entity_poly.pdbx_seq_one_letter_code
_entity_poly.pdbx_strand_id
1 'polypeptide(L)' 'MAAMEDDHGDDLHKKIIAEILKICIDGCTEQTIMEQTHLTHDQLRRIMAEVVDEELLHYIEERSVYITTDKGYIFLKKRK' A
#
# COMPACT_ATOMS: atom_id res chain seq x y z
N MET A 1 24.44 11.80 -8.27
CA MET A 1 24.14 10.37 -8.37
C MET A 1 23.53 9.82 -7.11
N ALA A 2 24.03 10.26 -5.96
CA ALA A 2 23.44 9.80 -4.71
C ALA A 2 21.95 10.15 -4.65
N ALA A 3 21.59 11.29 -5.19
CA ALA A 3 20.19 11.70 -5.20
C ALA A 3 19.34 10.74 -6.02
N MET A 4 19.92 10.20 -7.07
CA MET A 4 19.19 9.24 -7.91
C MET A 4 18.93 7.94 -7.17
N GLU A 5 19.87 7.53 -6.35
CA GLU A 5 19.70 6.32 -5.57
C GLU A 5 18.60 6.50 -4.53
N ASP A 6 18.56 7.66 -3.91
CA ASP A 6 17.52 7.95 -2.95
C ASP A 6 16.15 7.97 -3.63
N ASP A 7 16.09 8.61 -4.79
CA ASP A 7 14.84 8.65 -5.55
C ASP A 7 14.41 7.24 -5.93
N HIS A 8 15.38 6.41 -6.27
CA HIS A 8 15.08 5.04 -6.67
C HIS A 8 14.47 4.26 -5.51
N GLY A 9 15.03 4.39 -4.32
CA GLY A 9 14.50 3.73 -3.15
C GLY A 9 13.10 4.21 -2.82
N ASP A 10 12.91 5.53 -2.88
CA ASP A 10 11.61 6.14 -2.66
C ASP A 10 10.60 5.64 -3.68
N ASP A 11 11.03 5.55 -4.93
CA ASP A 11 10.16 5.11 -6.00
C ASP A 11 9.70 3.67 -5.79
N LEU A 12 10.61 2.82 -5.35
CA LEU A 12 10.26 1.43 -5.08
C LEU A 12 9.26 1.33 -3.94
N HIS A 13 9.47 2.11 -2.89
CA HIS A 13 8.56 2.12 -1.75
C HIS A 13 7.16 2.56 -2.19
N LYS A 14 7.08 3.63 -2.95
CA LYS A 14 5.80 4.13 -3.44
C LYS A 14 5.15 3.14 -4.39
N LYS A 15 5.95 2.42 -5.14
CA LYS A 15 5.44 1.42 -6.07
C LYS A 15 4.76 0.29 -5.32
N ILE A 16 5.35 -0.15 -4.22
CA ILE A 16 4.74 -1.19 -3.40
C ILE A 16 3.43 -0.69 -2.80
N ILE A 17 3.42 0.53 -2.30
CA ILE A 17 2.20 1.11 -1.76
C ILE A 17 1.11 1.17 -2.83
N ALA A 18 1.47 1.60 -4.03
CA ALA A 18 0.51 1.68 -5.12
C ALA A 18 -0.08 0.31 -5.44
N GLU A 19 0.74 -0.73 -5.42
CA GLU A 19 0.24 -2.08 -5.69
C GLU A 19 -0.75 -2.52 -4.63
N ILE A 20 -0.45 -2.24 -3.37
CA ILE A 20 -1.36 -2.58 -2.30
C ILE A 20 -2.69 -1.86 -2.48
N LEU A 21 -2.63 -0.58 -2.82
CA LEU A 21 -3.86 0.19 -3.03
C LEU A 21 -4.68 -0.37 -4.18
N LYS A 22 -4.02 -0.82 -5.25
CA LYS A 22 -4.74 -1.41 -6.37
C LYS A 22 -5.42 -2.71 -5.99
N ILE A 23 -4.74 -3.52 -5.20
CA ILE A 23 -5.28 -4.80 -4.75
C ILE A 23 -6.52 -4.56 -3.89
N CYS A 24 -6.52 -3.50 -3.10
CA CYS A 24 -7.55 -3.24 -2.12
C CYS A 24 -8.68 -2.36 -2.62
N ILE A 25 -8.71 -2.06 -3.92
CA ILE A 25 -9.78 -1.21 -4.46
C ILE A 25 -11.15 -1.80 -4.16
N ASP A 26 -11.28 -3.10 -4.32
CA ASP A 26 -12.54 -3.80 -4.05
C ASP A 26 -12.57 -4.40 -2.65
N GLY A 27 -11.53 -4.15 -1.87
CA GLY A 27 -11.41 -4.76 -0.55
C GLY A 27 -10.60 -6.03 -0.60
N CYS A 28 -9.69 -6.20 0.35
CA CYS A 28 -8.90 -7.42 0.40
C CYS A 28 -8.39 -7.64 1.81
N THR A 29 -8.03 -8.90 2.09
CA THR A 29 -7.48 -9.26 3.37
C THR A 29 -5.98 -9.06 3.37
N GLU A 30 -5.42 -9.01 4.57
CA GLU A 30 -3.97 -8.90 4.72
C GLU A 30 -3.26 -10.06 4.05
N GLN A 31 -3.85 -11.24 4.16
CA GLN A 31 -3.26 -12.43 3.56
C GLN A 31 -3.19 -12.31 2.04
N THR A 32 -4.26 -11.81 1.44
CA THR A 32 -4.27 -11.63 -0.01
C THR A 32 -3.18 -10.64 -0.43
N ILE A 33 -3.03 -9.55 0.31
CA ILE A 33 -1.99 -8.58 0.02
C ILE A 33 -0.61 -9.24 0.08
N MET A 34 -0.40 -10.04 1.12
CA MET A 34 0.89 -10.68 1.31
C MET A 34 1.20 -11.64 0.16
N GLU A 35 0.19 -12.39 -0.27
CA GLU A 35 0.37 -13.33 -1.37
C GLU A 35 0.68 -12.63 -2.68
N GLN A 36 0.04 -11.50 -2.91
CA GLN A 36 0.21 -10.78 -4.16
C GLN A 36 1.51 -9.99 -4.23
N THR A 37 1.95 -9.48 -3.09
CA THR A 37 3.15 -8.63 -3.06
C THR A 37 4.40 -9.40 -2.72
N HIS A 38 4.26 -10.63 -2.21
CA HIS A 38 5.42 -11.45 -1.81
C HIS A 38 6.23 -10.82 -0.70
N LEU A 39 5.63 -9.93 0.08
CA LEU A 39 6.30 -9.33 1.21
C LEU A 39 6.28 -10.28 2.39
N THR A 40 7.30 -10.17 3.24
CA THR A 40 7.28 -10.90 4.50
C THR A 40 6.24 -10.30 5.42
N HIS A 41 5.88 -11.04 6.46
CA HIS A 41 4.89 -10.55 7.41
C HIS A 41 5.34 -9.24 8.06
N ASP A 42 6.62 -9.16 8.44
CA ASP A 42 7.14 -7.95 9.07
C ASP A 42 7.13 -6.77 8.12
N GLN A 43 7.54 -7.01 6.87
CA GLN A 43 7.53 -5.93 5.88
C GLN A 43 6.13 -5.44 5.62
N LEU A 44 5.19 -6.36 5.52
CA LEU A 44 3.81 -5.99 5.26
C LEU A 44 3.25 -5.17 6.41
N ARG A 45 3.50 -5.58 7.65
CA ARG A 45 2.96 -4.86 8.79
C ARG A 45 3.43 -3.43 8.83
N ARG A 46 4.71 -3.20 8.51
CA ARG A 46 5.26 -1.85 8.50
C ARG A 46 4.58 -0.99 7.44
N ILE A 47 4.41 -1.55 6.25
CA ILE A 47 3.81 -0.80 5.16
C ILE A 47 2.33 -0.57 5.43
N MET A 48 1.64 -1.57 5.96
CA MET A 48 0.22 -1.41 6.27
C MET A 48 0.01 -0.35 7.33
N ALA A 49 0.87 -0.31 8.34
CA ALA A 49 0.77 0.72 9.36
C ALA A 49 0.92 2.10 8.74
N GLU A 50 1.83 2.23 7.80
CA GLU A 50 2.07 3.51 7.14
C GLU A 50 0.87 3.94 6.28
N VAL A 51 0.35 3.03 5.46
CA VAL A 51 -0.75 3.39 4.56
C VAL A 51 -2.04 3.67 5.34
N VAL A 52 -2.25 2.97 6.44
CA VAL A 52 -3.42 3.24 7.27
C VAL A 52 -3.24 4.57 8.00
N ASP A 53 -2.04 4.84 8.49
CA ASP A 53 -1.77 6.09 9.18
C ASP A 53 -1.95 7.29 8.26
N GLU A 54 -1.61 7.15 6.99
CA GLU A 54 -1.79 8.21 6.02
C GLU A 54 -3.19 8.21 5.41
N GLU A 55 -4.04 7.33 5.92
CA GLU A 55 -5.44 7.27 5.49
C GLU A 55 -5.60 6.88 4.02
N LEU A 56 -4.65 6.15 3.50
CA LEU A 56 -4.74 5.63 2.14
C LEU A 56 -5.59 4.37 2.08
N LEU A 57 -5.61 3.61 3.17
CA LEU A 57 -6.44 2.43 3.33
C LEU A 57 -7.30 2.58 4.57
N HIS A 58 -8.46 1.95 4.52
CA HIS A 58 -9.37 1.91 5.65
C HIS A 58 -9.65 0.44 5.99
N TYR A 59 -9.55 0.10 7.28
CA TYR A 59 -9.81 -1.25 7.73
C TYR A 59 -11.27 -1.39 8.15
N ILE A 60 -11.96 -2.34 7.57
CA ILE A 60 -13.34 -2.62 7.89
C ILE A 60 -13.38 -3.82 8.82
N GLU A 61 -13.61 -3.55 10.11
CA GLU A 61 -13.55 -4.58 11.12
C GLU A 61 -14.57 -5.70 10.89
N GLU A 62 -15.74 -5.32 10.46
CA GLU A 62 -16.82 -6.29 10.29
C GLU A 62 -16.47 -7.36 9.28
N ARG A 63 -15.70 -7.01 8.29
CA ARG A 63 -15.31 -7.95 7.23
C ARG A 63 -13.86 -8.36 7.31
N SER A 64 -13.10 -7.74 8.19
CA SER A 64 -11.67 -7.99 8.32
C SER A 64 -10.94 -7.76 6.99
N VAL A 65 -11.32 -6.70 6.28
CA VAL A 65 -10.69 -6.36 5.01
C VAL A 65 -10.25 -4.91 5.02
N TYR A 66 -9.28 -4.62 4.16
CA TYR A 66 -8.83 -3.26 3.90
C TYR A 66 -9.41 -2.78 2.59
N ILE A 67 -9.74 -1.51 2.52
CA ILE A 67 -10.27 -0.93 1.29
C ILE A 67 -9.58 0.41 1.03
N THR A 68 -9.35 0.70 -0.24
CA THR A 68 -8.65 1.92 -0.63
C THR A 68 -9.60 3.11 -0.46
N THR A 69 -9.08 4.17 0.17
CA THR A 69 -9.86 5.39 0.42
C THR A 69 -9.75 6.35 -0.76
N ASP A 70 -10.49 7.45 -0.65
CA ASP A 70 -10.39 8.50 -1.66
C ASP A 70 -8.96 9.02 -1.76
N LYS A 71 -8.30 9.16 -0.62
CA LYS A 71 -6.90 9.58 -0.63
C LYS A 71 -6.02 8.57 -1.34
N GLY A 72 -6.33 7.28 -1.19
CA GLY A 72 -5.62 6.24 -1.88
C GLY A 72 -5.79 6.33 -3.38
N TYR A 73 -7.01 6.63 -3.83
CA TYR A 73 -7.25 6.83 -5.24
C TYR A 73 -6.46 8.02 -5.78
N ILE A 74 -6.43 9.11 -5.03
CA ILE A 74 -5.66 10.28 -5.44
C ILE A 74 -4.18 9.94 -5.53
N PHE A 75 -3.68 9.17 -4.57
CA PHE A 75 -2.29 8.73 -4.60
C PHE A 75 -2.00 7.96 -5.89
N LEU A 76 -2.90 7.05 -6.27
CA LEU A 76 -2.72 6.26 -7.48
C LEU A 76 -2.73 7.13 -8.73
N LYS A 77 -3.59 8.14 -8.75
CA LYS A 77 -3.68 9.03 -9.91
C LYS A 77 -2.43 9.87 -10.08
N LYS A 78 -1.81 10.26 -8.96
CA LYS A 78 -0.61 11.10 -9.02
C LYS A 78 0.62 10.33 -9.45
N ARG A 79 0.53 9.02 -9.41
CA ARG A 79 1.67 8.19 -9.78
C ARG A 79 1.70 7.95 -11.26
N LYS A 80 2.11 8.66 -11.99
CA LYS A 80 2.15 8.38 -13.42
C LYS A 80 3.56 8.11 -13.94
#